data_37741db991a07f24462aae8d3edcc02f
#
_entry.id   37741db991a07f24462aae8d3edcc02f
#
_cell.length_a   1.000
_cell.length_b   1.000
_cell.length_c   1.000
_cell.angle_alpha   90.00
_cell.angle_beta   90.00
_cell.angle_gamma   90.00
#
_symmetry.space_group_name_H-M   'P 1'
#
loop_
_entity.id
_entity.type
_entity.pdbx_description
1 polymer ?
#
loop_
_entity_poly.entity_id
_entity_poly.type
_entity_poly.pdbx_seq_one_letter_code
_entity_poly.pdbx_strand_id
1 'polypeptide(L)'
;MYRDLRALGLAEPGAGTIVDVTACPGTDTCKLGISSSRGLGGELRTRLLAKGYELNEAINNLHIKVSGCFNSCGDHHVSDLGFYGVSRTVNGYKVPHFQVVLGGQWENNAGAYGLPIIAIPSKRAPDAVDRITDYYVRNREKEESFHAFTRRVGKASIRELLEPLNQDLPAHDAEPGFYSDWGDPRQYSIGDIGIGECAGELVSRYQFDMTAAERLVFEAGLHLDRSEPQSAGETAYAAFLKAAKALVQMQYDDVSNDADEIIAEFRERFFDTGVFHDPFVGPKFANFLFAAHEGRAERFDADTAHHRIAEAQLFIEAVHNCYNKLRSAPGAKS
;
A
#
# COMPACT_ATOMS: atom_id res chain seq x y z
N MET A 1 -32.62 8.33 21.75
CA MET A 1 -31.52 7.81 20.88
C MET A 1 -32.02 7.04 19.68
N TYR A 2 -32.64 5.82 19.77
CA TYR A 2 -33.11 5.08 18.57
C TYR A 2 -34.10 5.88 17.71
N ARG A 3 -35.12 6.50 18.33
CA ARG A 3 -36.12 7.33 17.62
C ARG A 3 -35.51 8.53 16.92
N ASP A 4 -34.49 9.14 17.54
CA ASP A 4 -33.80 10.32 16.99
C ASP A 4 -32.91 9.90 15.82
N LEU A 5 -32.19 8.78 15.94
CA LEU A 5 -31.40 8.20 14.84
C LEU A 5 -32.30 7.79 13.67
N ARG A 6 -33.48 7.20 13.95
CA ARG A 6 -34.45 6.85 12.91
C ARG A 6 -34.99 8.08 12.19
N ALA A 7 -35.27 9.17 12.91
CA ALA A 7 -35.71 10.43 12.32
C ALA A 7 -34.64 11.06 11.39
N LEU A 8 -33.37 10.76 11.66
CA LEU A 8 -32.23 11.19 10.84
C LEU A 8 -31.84 10.19 9.72
N GLY A 9 -32.59 9.10 9.54
CA GLY A 9 -32.26 8.04 8.57
C GLY A 9 -31.03 7.21 8.93
N LEU A 10 -30.56 7.23 10.19
CA LEU A 10 -29.36 6.56 10.67
C LEU A 10 -29.64 5.26 11.45
N ALA A 11 -30.87 4.76 11.43
CA ALA A 11 -31.27 3.59 12.20
C ALA A 11 -31.75 2.43 11.28
N GLU A 12 -31.21 2.32 10.10
CA GLU A 12 -31.51 1.20 9.21
C GLU A 12 -30.90 -0.10 9.75
N PRO A 13 -31.61 -1.23 9.70
CA PRO A 13 -31.08 -2.53 10.12
C PRO A 13 -30.02 -3.03 9.12
N GLY A 14 -29.28 -4.07 9.53
CA GLY A 14 -28.39 -4.78 8.63
C GLY A 14 -26.92 -4.86 9.09
N ALA A 15 -26.56 -4.23 10.22
CA ALA A 15 -25.20 -4.33 10.74
C ALA A 15 -24.81 -5.80 10.98
N GLY A 16 -23.62 -6.21 10.52
CA GLY A 16 -23.13 -7.58 10.63
C GLY A 16 -23.82 -8.58 9.70
N THR A 17 -24.64 -8.14 8.75
CA THR A 17 -25.27 -9.00 7.75
C THR A 17 -24.69 -8.76 6.34
N ILE A 18 -25.12 -9.54 5.35
CA ILE A 18 -24.65 -9.43 3.97
C ILE A 18 -24.83 -8.01 3.38
N VAL A 19 -25.76 -7.22 3.89
CA VAL A 19 -25.98 -5.84 3.47
C VAL A 19 -25.01 -4.83 4.09
N ASP A 20 -24.23 -5.26 5.08
CA ASP A 20 -23.17 -4.46 5.70
C ASP A 20 -21.88 -4.56 4.88
N VAL A 21 -21.92 -3.99 3.69
CA VAL A 21 -20.80 -4.02 2.76
C VAL A 21 -19.68 -3.09 3.22
N THR A 22 -18.53 -3.66 3.55
CA THR A 22 -17.33 -2.88 3.90
C THR A 22 -16.61 -2.42 2.61
N ALA A 23 -16.30 -1.13 2.51
CA ALA A 23 -15.56 -0.58 1.38
C ALA A 23 -14.44 0.36 1.85
N CYS A 24 -13.28 0.30 1.22
CA CYS A 24 -12.24 1.31 1.40
C CYS A 24 -12.65 2.62 0.70
N PRO A 25 -11.93 3.75 0.88
CA PRO A 25 -12.25 5.00 0.18
C PRO A 25 -12.28 4.90 -1.36
N GLY A 26 -11.42 4.01 -1.94
CA GLY A 26 -11.36 3.84 -3.39
C GLY A 26 -11.01 5.13 -4.13
N THR A 27 -11.52 5.27 -5.34
CA THR A 27 -11.27 6.46 -6.20
C THR A 27 -11.87 7.75 -5.68
N ASP A 28 -12.65 7.73 -4.60
CA ASP A 28 -13.22 8.96 -4.03
C ASP A 28 -12.15 9.90 -3.49
N THR A 29 -11.17 9.34 -2.75
CA THR A 29 -10.10 10.13 -2.13
C THR A 29 -8.72 9.50 -2.31
N CYS A 30 -8.62 8.20 -2.58
CA CYS A 30 -7.35 7.50 -2.70
C CYS A 30 -6.82 7.56 -4.13
N LYS A 31 -5.65 8.19 -4.32
CA LYS A 31 -4.97 8.27 -5.62
C LYS A 31 -4.43 6.93 -6.15
N LEU A 32 -4.43 5.87 -5.33
CA LEU A 32 -4.15 4.49 -5.75
C LEU A 32 -5.43 3.73 -6.13
N GLY A 33 -6.60 4.34 -5.96
CA GLY A 33 -7.86 3.74 -6.35
C GLY A 33 -7.89 3.47 -7.86
N ILE A 34 -8.20 2.22 -8.23
CA ILE A 34 -8.37 1.81 -9.62
C ILE A 34 -9.84 1.80 -9.97
N SER A 35 -10.71 1.39 -9.04
CA SER A 35 -12.16 1.38 -9.23
C SER A 35 -12.88 1.87 -7.98
N SER A 36 -14.10 2.41 -8.15
CA SER A 36 -14.90 3.00 -7.07
C SER A 36 -15.47 1.94 -6.13
N SER A 37 -14.76 1.69 -5.03
CA SER A 37 -15.19 0.72 -4.01
C SER A 37 -16.42 1.19 -3.23
N ARG A 38 -16.49 2.47 -2.86
CA ARG A 38 -17.67 3.03 -2.18
C ARG A 38 -18.89 3.04 -3.07
N GLY A 39 -18.71 3.41 -4.34
CA GLY A 39 -19.80 3.41 -5.30
C GLY A 39 -20.37 1.99 -5.49
N LEU A 40 -19.50 0.98 -5.67
CA LEU A 40 -19.95 -0.42 -5.73
C LEU A 40 -20.59 -0.87 -4.40
N GLY A 41 -20.00 -0.52 -3.26
CA GLY A 41 -20.55 -0.87 -1.94
C GLY A 41 -21.97 -0.31 -1.73
N GLY A 42 -22.22 0.94 -2.13
CA GLY A 42 -23.53 1.56 -2.09
C GLY A 42 -24.56 0.88 -2.99
N GLU A 43 -24.15 0.54 -4.21
CA GLU A 43 -25.02 -0.19 -5.17
C GLU A 43 -25.37 -1.59 -4.65
N LEU A 44 -24.37 -2.34 -4.14
CA LEU A 44 -24.58 -3.66 -3.56
C LEU A 44 -25.55 -3.59 -2.36
N ARG A 45 -25.33 -2.65 -1.44
CA ARG A 45 -26.24 -2.46 -0.30
C ARG A 45 -27.67 -2.23 -0.73
N THR A 46 -27.88 -1.31 -1.68
CA THR A 46 -29.22 -0.99 -2.22
C THR A 46 -29.88 -2.23 -2.82
N ARG A 47 -29.15 -2.98 -3.65
CA ARG A 47 -29.66 -4.18 -4.32
C ARG A 47 -29.97 -5.33 -3.38
N LEU A 48 -29.09 -5.56 -2.40
CA LEU A 48 -29.26 -6.63 -1.39
C LEU A 48 -30.48 -6.37 -0.48
N LEU A 49 -30.65 -5.11 -0.03
CA LEU A 49 -31.83 -4.69 0.74
C LEU A 49 -33.11 -4.87 -0.07
N ALA A 50 -33.12 -4.45 -1.33
CA ALA A 50 -34.30 -4.61 -2.21
C ALA A 50 -34.69 -6.07 -2.44
N LYS A 51 -33.73 -7.01 -2.31
CA LYS A 51 -33.97 -8.45 -2.44
C LYS A 51 -34.27 -9.14 -1.12
N GLY A 52 -34.16 -8.45 0.02
CA GLY A 52 -34.38 -9.02 1.35
C GLY A 52 -33.35 -10.10 1.72
N TYR A 53 -32.12 -9.99 1.23
CA TYR A 53 -31.07 -10.98 1.46
C TYR A 53 -30.62 -11.05 2.93
N GLU A 54 -30.77 -9.97 3.69
CA GLU A 54 -30.54 -9.92 5.12
C GLU A 54 -31.47 -10.84 5.93
N LEU A 55 -32.59 -11.24 5.32
CA LEU A 55 -33.59 -12.16 5.92
C LEU A 55 -33.39 -13.62 5.52
N ASN A 56 -32.44 -13.90 4.61
CA ASN A 56 -32.19 -15.25 4.14
C ASN A 56 -31.12 -15.92 5.03
N GLU A 57 -31.53 -16.86 5.87
CA GLU A 57 -30.65 -17.56 6.82
C GLU A 57 -29.42 -18.23 6.18
N ALA A 58 -29.47 -18.56 4.89
CA ALA A 58 -28.34 -19.20 4.21
C ALA A 58 -27.21 -18.23 3.87
N ILE A 59 -27.52 -16.95 3.69
CA ILE A 59 -26.58 -15.94 3.18
C ILE A 59 -26.51 -14.67 4.04
N ASN A 60 -27.39 -14.50 5.01
CA ASN A 60 -27.42 -13.27 5.81
C ASN A 60 -26.11 -12.99 6.56
N ASN A 61 -25.37 -14.01 6.93
CA ASN A 61 -24.10 -13.92 7.66
C ASN A 61 -22.87 -13.82 6.73
N LEU A 62 -23.07 -13.75 5.41
CA LEU A 62 -21.96 -13.57 4.49
C LEU A 62 -21.41 -12.13 4.54
N HIS A 63 -20.11 -11.99 4.44
CA HIS A 63 -19.44 -10.70 4.44
C HIS A 63 -18.97 -10.33 3.04
N ILE A 64 -19.38 -9.14 2.58
CA ILE A 64 -18.91 -8.57 1.31
C ILE A 64 -17.94 -7.44 1.62
N LYS A 65 -16.74 -7.50 1.03
CA LYS A 65 -15.71 -6.49 1.24
C LYS A 65 -15.13 -6.01 -0.09
N VAL A 66 -15.02 -4.69 -0.26
CA VAL A 66 -14.64 -4.07 -1.52
C VAL A 66 -13.43 -3.16 -1.32
N SER A 67 -12.38 -3.39 -2.09
CA SER A 67 -11.21 -2.52 -2.16
C SER A 67 -11.10 -1.86 -3.55
N GLY A 68 -10.73 -0.59 -3.60
CA GLY A 68 -10.55 0.14 -4.85
C GLY A 68 -9.33 -0.31 -5.66
N CYS A 69 -8.42 -1.07 -5.08
CA CYS A 69 -7.22 -1.64 -5.72
C CYS A 69 -6.77 -2.90 -4.98
N PHE A 70 -5.66 -3.50 -5.41
CA PHE A 70 -5.10 -4.73 -4.83
C PHE A 70 -4.51 -4.59 -3.41
N ASN A 71 -4.35 -3.37 -2.87
CA ASN A 71 -3.76 -3.13 -1.54
C ASN A 71 -4.60 -3.62 -0.36
N SER A 72 -5.82 -4.11 -0.58
CA SER A 72 -6.68 -4.77 0.42
C SER A 72 -7.09 -3.91 1.62
N CYS A 73 -7.14 -2.59 1.49
CA CYS A 73 -7.57 -1.71 2.58
C CYS A 73 -9.04 -1.94 3.02
N GLY A 74 -9.84 -2.64 2.23
CA GLY A 74 -11.17 -3.11 2.58
C GLY A 74 -11.22 -4.58 2.99
N ASP A 75 -10.07 -5.23 3.23
CA ASP A 75 -9.93 -6.62 3.67
C ASP A 75 -10.59 -7.66 2.75
N HIS A 76 -10.60 -7.41 1.43
CA HIS A 76 -11.26 -8.28 0.45
C HIS A 76 -10.71 -9.71 0.42
N HIS A 77 -9.46 -9.93 0.88
CA HIS A 77 -8.85 -11.26 0.89
C HIS A 77 -9.44 -12.22 1.92
N VAL A 78 -9.99 -11.69 3.03
CA VAL A 78 -10.47 -12.48 4.16
C VAL A 78 -12.00 -12.45 4.30
N SER A 79 -12.71 -12.05 3.25
CA SER A 79 -14.18 -12.04 3.20
C SER A 79 -14.73 -13.22 2.42
N ASP A 80 -16.00 -13.56 2.66
CA ASP A 80 -16.71 -14.55 1.87
C ASP A 80 -16.75 -14.16 0.41
N LEU A 81 -17.18 -12.92 0.12
CA LEU A 81 -17.16 -12.30 -1.20
C LEU A 81 -16.29 -11.03 -1.17
N GLY A 82 -15.12 -11.11 -1.77
CA GLY A 82 -14.17 -10.01 -1.88
C GLY A 82 -14.11 -9.45 -3.30
N PHE A 83 -13.91 -8.15 -3.39
CA PHE A 83 -13.73 -7.44 -4.66
C PHE A 83 -12.56 -6.48 -4.56
N TYR A 84 -11.70 -6.44 -5.59
CA TYR A 84 -10.73 -5.36 -5.69
C TYR A 84 -10.63 -4.79 -7.11
N GLY A 85 -10.47 -3.47 -7.17
CA GLY A 85 -10.44 -2.72 -8.42
C GLY A 85 -9.27 -3.09 -9.31
N VAL A 86 -9.56 -3.30 -10.58
CA VAL A 86 -8.61 -3.47 -11.68
C VAL A 86 -9.13 -2.74 -12.92
N SER A 87 -8.27 -2.47 -13.87
CA SER A 87 -8.66 -1.85 -15.16
C SER A 87 -8.43 -2.84 -16.28
N ARG A 88 -9.33 -2.81 -17.28
CA ARG A 88 -9.19 -3.55 -18.54
C ARG A 88 -9.44 -2.62 -19.71
N THR A 89 -8.93 -3.00 -20.87
CA THR A 89 -9.23 -2.31 -22.12
C THR A 89 -10.27 -3.11 -22.90
N VAL A 90 -11.38 -2.47 -23.25
CA VAL A 90 -12.48 -3.05 -24.04
C VAL A 90 -12.77 -2.12 -25.19
N ASN A 91 -12.74 -2.61 -26.42
CA ASN A 91 -12.99 -1.83 -27.63
C ASN A 91 -12.17 -0.53 -27.73
N GLY A 92 -10.93 -0.54 -27.22
CA GLY A 92 -10.04 0.63 -27.21
C GLY A 92 -10.21 1.58 -26.01
N TYR A 93 -11.23 1.40 -25.19
CA TYR A 93 -11.52 2.21 -24.02
C TYR A 93 -11.08 1.52 -22.72
N LYS A 94 -10.68 2.30 -21.72
CA LYS A 94 -10.48 1.77 -20.36
C LYS A 94 -11.84 1.57 -19.71
N VAL A 95 -12.01 0.43 -19.05
CA VAL A 95 -13.22 0.04 -18.34
C VAL A 95 -12.86 -0.37 -16.91
N PRO A 96 -13.53 0.18 -15.89
CA PRO A 96 -13.33 -0.26 -14.52
C PRO A 96 -13.85 -1.70 -14.36
N HIS A 97 -13.06 -2.52 -13.71
CA HIS A 97 -13.40 -3.91 -13.39
C HIS A 97 -13.14 -4.18 -11.92
N PHE A 98 -13.75 -5.23 -11.41
CA PHE A 98 -13.42 -5.79 -10.10
C PHE A 98 -12.98 -7.24 -10.24
N GLN A 99 -11.84 -7.56 -9.65
CA GLN A 99 -11.42 -8.94 -9.44
C GLN A 99 -12.27 -9.55 -8.34
N VAL A 100 -12.98 -10.60 -8.62
CA VAL A 100 -13.75 -11.38 -7.64
C VAL A 100 -12.82 -12.31 -6.89
N VAL A 101 -12.91 -12.30 -5.56
CA VAL A 101 -12.16 -13.14 -4.61
C VAL A 101 -13.18 -13.84 -3.72
N LEU A 102 -13.13 -15.16 -3.59
CA LEU A 102 -14.15 -15.91 -2.84
C LEU A 102 -13.55 -16.86 -1.82
N GLY A 103 -14.30 -17.08 -0.75
CA GLY A 103 -14.01 -18.09 0.27
C GLY A 103 -12.85 -17.71 1.19
N GLY A 104 -12.63 -16.43 1.43
CA GLY A 104 -11.80 -15.96 2.53
C GLY A 104 -12.44 -16.24 3.87
N GLN A 105 -11.67 -16.26 4.92
CA GLN A 105 -12.12 -16.48 6.29
C GLN A 105 -11.22 -15.76 7.29
N TRP A 106 -11.78 -15.14 8.29
CA TRP A 106 -11.08 -14.45 9.38
C TRP A 106 -11.42 -14.97 10.78
N GLU A 107 -12.40 -15.88 10.87
CA GLU A 107 -12.85 -16.44 12.14
C GLU A 107 -11.91 -17.53 12.67
N ASN A 108 -11.98 -17.77 13.98
CA ASN A 108 -11.33 -18.89 14.68
C ASN A 108 -9.78 -18.89 14.61
N ASN A 109 -9.13 -17.73 14.48
CA ASN A 109 -7.67 -17.61 14.30
C ASN A 109 -7.09 -18.45 13.13
N ALA A 110 -7.95 -18.97 12.28
CA ALA A 110 -7.62 -19.77 11.11
C ALA A 110 -7.85 -18.97 9.83
N GLY A 111 -7.32 -17.74 9.76
CA GLY A 111 -7.45 -16.89 8.60
C GLY A 111 -7.06 -17.62 7.32
N ALA A 112 -7.95 -17.63 6.34
CA ALA A 112 -7.67 -18.12 5.01
C ALA A 112 -7.92 -17.03 4.00
N TYR A 113 -6.98 -16.82 3.09
CA TYR A 113 -7.20 -15.93 1.96
C TYR A 113 -8.15 -16.55 0.94
N GLY A 114 -9.06 -15.74 0.43
CA GLY A 114 -9.94 -16.11 -0.66
C GLY A 114 -9.18 -16.37 -1.96
N LEU A 115 -9.80 -17.12 -2.85
CA LEU A 115 -9.25 -17.44 -4.15
C LEU A 115 -9.65 -16.36 -5.18
N PRO A 116 -8.72 -15.73 -5.89
CA PRO A 116 -9.04 -14.86 -7.00
C PRO A 116 -9.62 -15.70 -8.15
N ILE A 117 -10.85 -15.39 -8.55
CA ILE A 117 -11.62 -16.15 -9.53
C ILE A 117 -11.46 -15.54 -10.92
N ILE A 118 -12.06 -14.38 -11.14
CA ILE A 118 -12.14 -13.70 -12.43
C ILE A 118 -12.31 -12.19 -12.21
N ALA A 119 -11.81 -11.37 -13.13
CA ALA A 119 -12.13 -9.96 -13.19
C ALA A 119 -13.39 -9.75 -14.05
N ILE A 120 -14.33 -8.96 -13.57
CA ILE A 120 -15.60 -8.66 -14.25
C ILE A 120 -15.79 -7.14 -14.35
N PRO A 121 -16.50 -6.63 -15.36
CA PRO A 121 -16.82 -5.20 -15.45
C PRO A 121 -17.50 -4.69 -14.19
N SER A 122 -17.12 -3.49 -13.73
CA SER A 122 -17.63 -2.88 -12.51
C SER A 122 -19.17 -2.84 -12.48
N LYS A 123 -19.80 -2.48 -13.60
CA LYS A 123 -21.27 -2.43 -13.70
C LYS A 123 -21.97 -3.79 -13.62
N ARG A 124 -21.24 -4.89 -13.81
CA ARG A 124 -21.76 -6.27 -13.68
C ARG A 124 -21.39 -6.93 -12.36
N ALA A 125 -20.69 -6.24 -11.48
CA ALA A 125 -20.31 -6.78 -10.16
C ALA A 125 -21.53 -7.12 -9.27
N PRO A 126 -22.63 -6.34 -9.27
CA PRO A 126 -23.85 -6.74 -8.55
C PRO A 126 -24.48 -8.03 -9.09
N ASP A 127 -24.43 -8.25 -10.38
CA ASP A 127 -24.94 -9.50 -10.99
C ASP A 127 -24.07 -10.71 -10.60
N ALA A 128 -22.77 -10.50 -10.40
CA ALA A 128 -21.90 -11.56 -9.88
C ALA A 128 -22.27 -11.96 -8.46
N VAL A 129 -22.59 -11.00 -7.59
CA VAL A 129 -23.05 -11.30 -6.22
C VAL A 129 -24.33 -12.13 -6.28
N ASP A 130 -25.30 -11.74 -7.08
CA ASP A 130 -26.55 -12.50 -7.25
C ASP A 130 -26.29 -13.94 -7.72
N ARG A 131 -25.50 -14.11 -8.78
CA ARG A 131 -25.19 -15.45 -9.31
C ARG A 131 -24.48 -16.32 -8.29
N ILE A 132 -23.53 -15.77 -7.56
CA ILE A 132 -22.76 -16.51 -6.54
C ILE A 132 -23.68 -16.93 -5.39
N THR A 133 -24.46 -16.00 -4.85
CA THR A 133 -25.39 -16.29 -3.74
C THR A 133 -26.48 -17.28 -4.13
N ASP A 134 -27.07 -17.11 -5.30
CA ASP A 134 -28.06 -18.05 -5.84
C ASP A 134 -27.45 -19.45 -6.06
N TYR A 135 -26.22 -19.51 -6.59
CA TYR A 135 -25.53 -20.78 -6.81
C TYR A 135 -25.22 -21.46 -5.47
N TYR A 136 -24.78 -20.72 -4.47
CA TYR A 136 -24.55 -21.24 -3.13
C TYR A 136 -25.85 -21.78 -2.51
N VAL A 137 -26.91 -20.97 -2.48
CA VAL A 137 -28.20 -21.38 -1.88
C VAL A 137 -28.76 -22.68 -2.51
N ARG A 138 -28.61 -22.82 -3.84
CA ARG A 138 -29.15 -24.00 -4.56
C ARG A 138 -28.29 -25.26 -4.43
N ASN A 139 -26.98 -25.12 -4.22
CA ASN A 139 -26.05 -26.25 -4.33
C ASN A 139 -25.28 -26.54 -3.05
N ARG A 140 -25.50 -25.77 -1.97
CA ARG A 140 -24.90 -26.05 -0.66
C ARG A 140 -25.44 -27.35 -0.07
N GLU A 141 -24.58 -28.10 0.58
CA GLU A 141 -24.97 -29.21 1.44
C GLU A 141 -25.55 -28.68 2.76
N LYS A 142 -26.22 -29.58 3.52
CA LYS A 142 -26.80 -29.18 4.80
C LYS A 142 -25.74 -28.61 5.74
N GLU A 143 -25.96 -27.41 6.25
CA GLU A 143 -25.04 -26.67 7.15
C GLU A 143 -23.65 -26.37 6.59
N GLU A 144 -23.45 -26.54 5.29
CA GLU A 144 -22.19 -26.20 4.65
C GLU A 144 -21.94 -24.69 4.68
N SER A 145 -20.77 -24.28 5.23
CA SER A 145 -20.34 -22.89 5.19
C SER A 145 -19.96 -22.45 3.78
N PHE A 146 -20.02 -21.16 3.49
CA PHE A 146 -19.64 -20.61 2.19
C PHE A 146 -18.16 -20.91 1.86
N HIS A 147 -17.28 -20.86 2.85
CA HIS A 147 -15.88 -21.23 2.70
C HIS A 147 -15.71 -22.71 2.29
N ALA A 148 -16.40 -23.65 2.94
CA ALA A 148 -16.35 -25.05 2.58
C ALA A 148 -16.93 -25.30 1.19
N PHE A 149 -18.06 -24.66 0.87
CA PHE A 149 -18.70 -24.71 -0.43
C PHE A 149 -17.77 -24.26 -1.57
N THR A 150 -17.12 -23.10 -1.42
CA THR A 150 -16.20 -22.57 -2.45
C THR A 150 -15.01 -23.51 -2.69
N ARG A 151 -14.52 -24.18 -1.67
CA ARG A 151 -13.47 -25.19 -1.77
C ARG A 151 -13.97 -26.46 -2.45
N ARG A 152 -15.18 -26.93 -2.11
CA ARG A 152 -15.76 -28.15 -2.70
C ARG A 152 -16.07 -27.98 -4.17
N VAL A 153 -16.75 -26.89 -4.57
CA VAL A 153 -17.10 -26.66 -5.99
C VAL A 153 -15.90 -26.25 -6.83
N GLY A 154 -14.92 -25.63 -6.21
CA GLY A 154 -13.65 -25.24 -6.84
C GLY A 154 -13.74 -24.00 -7.73
N LYS A 155 -12.57 -23.44 -7.99
CA LYS A 155 -12.41 -22.21 -8.78
C LYS A 155 -12.95 -22.32 -10.22
N ALA A 156 -12.79 -23.47 -10.85
CA ALA A 156 -13.17 -23.65 -12.25
C ALA A 156 -14.68 -23.51 -12.45
N SER A 157 -15.48 -24.17 -11.62
CA SER A 157 -16.96 -24.12 -11.69
C SER A 157 -17.49 -22.71 -11.41
N ILE A 158 -16.91 -22.01 -10.43
CA ILE A 158 -17.31 -20.63 -10.12
C ILE A 158 -16.91 -19.68 -11.25
N ARG A 159 -15.74 -19.89 -11.86
CA ARG A 159 -15.32 -19.11 -13.02
C ARG A 159 -16.27 -19.28 -14.20
N GLU A 160 -16.66 -20.51 -14.51
CA GLU A 160 -17.63 -20.83 -15.56
C GLU A 160 -18.99 -20.15 -15.30
N LEU A 161 -19.46 -20.12 -14.05
CA LEU A 161 -20.67 -19.41 -13.65
C LEU A 161 -20.62 -17.90 -13.96
N LEU A 162 -19.44 -17.28 -13.79
CA LEU A 162 -19.24 -15.82 -13.92
C LEU A 162 -18.77 -15.40 -15.32
N GLU A 163 -18.18 -16.30 -16.12
CA GLU A 163 -17.64 -16.00 -17.44
C GLU A 163 -18.64 -15.27 -18.38
N PRO A 164 -19.96 -15.58 -18.37
CA PRO A 164 -20.93 -14.84 -19.16
C PRO A 164 -21.03 -13.34 -18.83
N LEU A 165 -20.57 -12.91 -17.66
CA LEU A 165 -20.52 -11.49 -17.29
C LEU A 165 -19.42 -10.70 -18.04
N ASN A 166 -18.49 -11.39 -18.67
CA ASN A 166 -17.45 -10.80 -19.51
C ASN A 166 -17.78 -10.85 -21.02
N GLN A 167 -18.91 -11.47 -21.38
CA GLN A 167 -19.36 -11.58 -22.76
C GLN A 167 -20.34 -10.46 -23.12
N ASP A 168 -20.50 -10.20 -24.40
CA ASP A 168 -21.47 -9.25 -24.94
C ASP A 168 -21.41 -7.88 -24.27
N LEU A 169 -20.19 -7.34 -24.15
CA LEU A 169 -19.98 -6.01 -23.58
C LEU A 169 -20.49 -4.95 -24.57
N PRO A 170 -21.29 -3.96 -24.09
CA PRO A 170 -21.86 -2.97 -24.96
C PRO A 170 -20.78 -2.12 -25.65
N ALA A 171 -21.04 -1.63 -26.84
CA ALA A 171 -20.18 -0.64 -27.48
C ALA A 171 -20.26 0.69 -26.72
N HIS A 172 -19.17 1.46 -26.71
CA HIS A 172 -19.12 2.74 -26.00
C HIS A 172 -20.24 3.70 -26.39
N ASP A 173 -20.53 3.80 -27.68
CA ASP A 173 -21.57 4.71 -28.21
C ASP A 173 -22.99 4.24 -27.88
N ALA A 174 -23.20 2.95 -27.65
CA ALA A 174 -24.49 2.38 -27.28
C ALA A 174 -24.77 2.56 -25.79
N GLU A 175 -23.78 2.40 -24.94
CA GLU A 175 -23.92 2.49 -23.47
C GLU A 175 -22.69 3.18 -22.83
N PRO A 176 -22.56 4.51 -22.96
CA PRO A 176 -21.41 5.23 -22.39
C PRO A 176 -21.28 5.04 -20.88
N GLY A 177 -22.38 4.90 -20.14
CA GLY A 177 -22.41 4.66 -18.70
C GLY A 177 -21.72 3.36 -18.25
N PHE A 178 -21.60 2.38 -19.15
CA PHE A 178 -20.85 1.16 -18.88
C PHE A 178 -19.34 1.43 -18.74
N TYR A 179 -18.86 2.48 -19.39
CA TYR A 179 -17.45 2.91 -19.40
C TYR A 179 -17.13 3.96 -18.35
N SER A 180 -18.07 4.23 -17.43
CA SER A 180 -17.88 5.07 -16.26
C SER A 180 -17.84 4.22 -14.99
N ASP A 181 -17.23 4.74 -13.91
CA ASP A 181 -17.26 4.05 -12.62
C ASP A 181 -18.55 4.37 -11.83
N TRP A 182 -18.77 3.66 -10.74
CA TRP A 182 -19.90 3.93 -9.85
C TRP A 182 -19.76 5.30 -9.19
N GLY A 183 -20.82 6.10 -9.27
CA GLY A 183 -20.85 7.44 -8.66
C GLY A 183 -20.09 8.52 -9.45
N ASP A 184 -19.40 8.19 -10.54
CA ASP A 184 -18.73 9.15 -11.42
C ASP A 184 -19.28 9.04 -12.85
N PRO A 185 -19.95 10.08 -13.38
CA PRO A 185 -20.49 10.05 -14.73
C PRO A 185 -19.44 10.24 -15.83
N ARG A 186 -18.20 10.61 -15.47
CA ARG A 186 -17.11 10.81 -16.43
C ARG A 186 -16.66 9.48 -17.03
N GLN A 187 -16.14 9.55 -18.26
CA GLN A 187 -15.47 8.40 -18.85
C GLN A 187 -14.30 7.96 -17.94
N TYR A 188 -14.26 6.67 -17.63
CA TYR A 188 -13.24 6.11 -16.76
C TYR A 188 -11.85 6.23 -17.36
N SER A 189 -10.90 6.71 -16.57
CA SER A 189 -9.47 6.73 -16.88
C SER A 189 -8.65 6.36 -15.65
N ILE A 190 -7.43 5.91 -15.86
CA ILE A 190 -6.46 5.64 -14.78
C ILE A 190 -5.38 6.73 -14.73
N GLY A 191 -5.61 7.87 -15.38
CA GLY A 191 -4.61 8.95 -15.50
C GLY A 191 -4.30 9.70 -14.21
N ASP A 192 -5.18 9.60 -13.21
CA ASP A 192 -5.04 10.31 -11.94
C ASP A 192 -4.43 9.45 -10.82
N ILE A 193 -3.94 8.24 -11.17
CA ILE A 193 -3.21 7.40 -10.20
C ILE A 193 -1.93 8.12 -9.81
N GLY A 194 -1.81 8.47 -8.56
CA GLY A 194 -0.69 9.21 -8.02
C GLY A 194 -0.35 8.82 -6.58
N ILE A 195 0.52 9.58 -5.95
CA ILE A 195 0.85 9.43 -4.53
C ILE A 195 -0.41 9.71 -3.71
N GLY A 196 -0.96 8.71 -3.05
CA GLY A 196 -2.16 8.80 -2.21
C GLY A 196 -1.89 8.34 -0.78
N GLU A 197 -2.87 8.53 0.10
CA GLU A 197 -2.79 8.18 1.53
C GLU A 197 -2.38 6.72 1.79
N CYS A 198 -2.72 5.80 0.89
CA CYS A 198 -2.35 4.38 0.98
C CYS A 198 -1.13 4.01 0.15
N ALA A 199 -0.62 4.93 -0.68
CA ALA A 199 0.61 4.67 -1.43
C ALA A 199 1.77 4.71 -0.54
N GLY A 200 1.78 4.76 0.72
CA GLY A 200 2.99 5.11 1.42
C GLY A 200 3.84 6.03 0.54
N GLU A 201 4.27 7.17 0.93
CA GLU A 201 5.21 7.95 0.11
C GLU A 201 6.08 6.97 -0.68
N LEU A 202 6.22 7.16 -1.98
CA LEU A 202 7.30 6.47 -2.69
C LEU A 202 8.55 6.89 -1.93
N VAL A 203 8.96 6.04 -0.99
CA VAL A 203 10.14 6.26 -0.18
C VAL A 203 11.25 6.33 -1.22
N SER A 204 11.72 7.52 -1.49
CA SER A 204 12.84 7.69 -2.41
C SER A 204 14.00 6.84 -1.90
N ARG A 205 14.88 6.39 -2.78
CA ARG A 205 16.10 5.66 -2.34
C ARG A 205 16.82 6.44 -1.24
N TYR A 206 16.86 7.76 -1.37
CA TYR A 206 17.39 8.64 -0.34
C TYR A 206 16.70 8.43 1.02
N GLN A 207 15.38 8.52 1.07
CA GLN A 207 14.63 8.35 2.33
C GLN A 207 14.80 6.95 2.92
N PHE A 208 14.80 5.92 2.07
CA PHE A 208 15.02 4.55 2.51
C PHE A 208 16.41 4.37 3.15
N ASP A 209 17.46 4.88 2.49
CA ASP A 209 18.82 4.77 3.00
C ASP A 209 19.07 5.69 4.21
N MET A 210 18.42 6.87 4.29
CA MET A 210 18.48 7.74 5.46
C MET A 210 17.80 7.12 6.68
N THR A 211 16.61 6.52 6.52
CA THR A 211 15.93 5.78 7.61
C THR A 211 16.80 4.59 8.08
N ALA A 212 17.50 3.93 7.14
CA ALA A 212 18.43 2.87 7.52
C ALA A 212 19.66 3.41 8.28
N ALA A 213 20.18 4.59 7.92
CA ALA A 213 21.27 5.25 8.64
C ALA A 213 20.85 5.65 10.06
N GLU A 214 19.68 6.24 10.24
CA GLU A 214 19.12 6.60 11.54
C GLU A 214 18.91 5.38 12.43
N ARG A 215 18.42 4.26 11.85
CA ARG A 215 18.28 3.00 12.56
C ARG A 215 19.64 2.46 13.03
N LEU A 216 20.67 2.52 12.20
CA LEU A 216 22.01 2.09 12.58
C LEU A 216 22.57 2.91 13.74
N VAL A 217 22.33 4.22 13.79
CA VAL A 217 22.70 5.04 14.95
C VAL A 217 22.00 4.59 16.23
N PHE A 218 20.70 4.30 16.14
CA PHE A 218 19.96 3.75 17.27
C PHE A 218 20.50 2.37 17.71
N GLU A 219 20.77 1.46 16.76
CA GLU A 219 21.37 0.15 17.03
C GLU A 219 22.75 0.29 17.67
N ALA A 220 23.57 1.23 17.22
CA ALA A 220 24.87 1.53 17.85
C ALA A 220 24.71 1.96 19.32
N GLY A 221 23.71 2.77 19.64
CA GLY A 221 23.36 3.11 21.01
C GLY A 221 23.01 1.89 21.86
N LEU A 222 22.20 0.97 21.31
CA LEU A 222 21.85 -0.29 22.00
C LEU A 222 23.07 -1.20 22.25
N HIS A 223 24.04 -1.24 21.33
CA HIS A 223 25.29 -1.96 21.55
C HIS A 223 26.10 -1.34 22.69
N LEU A 224 26.14 -0.01 22.76
CA LEU A 224 26.84 0.68 23.85
C LEU A 224 26.18 0.40 25.21
N ASP A 225 24.86 0.42 25.29
CA ASP A 225 24.08 0.09 26.50
C ASP A 225 24.32 -1.35 26.99
N ARG A 226 24.62 -2.26 26.03
CA ARG A 226 25.01 -3.66 26.33
C ARG A 226 26.47 -3.83 26.66
N SER A 227 27.24 -2.76 26.77
CA SER A 227 28.69 -2.79 26.99
C SER A 227 29.46 -3.47 25.85
N GLU A 228 29.04 -3.27 24.62
CA GLU A 228 29.61 -3.76 23.37
C GLU A 228 30.20 -2.60 22.54
N PRO A 229 31.25 -1.88 23.05
CA PRO A 229 31.71 -0.64 22.42
C PRO A 229 32.31 -0.86 21.03
N GLN A 230 32.90 -2.01 20.75
CA GLN A 230 33.44 -2.34 19.42
C GLN A 230 32.29 -2.38 18.38
N SER A 231 31.24 -3.14 18.67
CA SER A 231 30.06 -3.23 17.79
C SER A 231 29.36 -1.88 17.65
N ALA A 232 29.32 -1.08 18.73
CA ALA A 232 28.75 0.25 18.70
C ALA A 232 29.49 1.18 17.73
N GLY A 233 30.82 1.22 17.78
CA GLY A 233 31.64 2.04 16.88
C GLY A 233 31.55 1.61 15.42
N GLU A 234 31.57 0.29 15.16
CA GLU A 234 31.42 -0.27 13.81
C GLU A 234 30.05 0.01 13.21
N THR A 235 28.97 -0.11 14.01
CA THR A 235 27.61 0.19 13.59
C THR A 235 27.40 1.69 13.32
N ALA A 236 27.99 2.57 14.14
CA ALA A 236 27.99 3.99 13.90
C ALA A 236 28.74 4.37 12.60
N TYR A 237 29.85 3.70 12.30
CA TYR A 237 30.54 3.88 11.01
C TYR A 237 29.66 3.44 9.82
N ALA A 238 28.95 2.33 9.94
CA ALA A 238 28.02 1.90 8.90
C ALA A 238 26.90 2.94 8.67
N ALA A 239 26.47 3.65 9.72
CA ALA A 239 25.50 4.75 9.58
C ALA A 239 26.06 5.93 8.76
N PHE A 240 27.32 6.32 8.97
CA PHE A 240 27.97 7.31 8.13
C PHE A 240 27.97 6.93 6.64
N LEU A 241 28.37 5.70 6.34
CA LEU A 241 28.42 5.23 4.94
C LEU A 241 27.04 5.22 4.29
N LYS A 242 26.01 4.78 5.04
CA LYS A 242 24.64 4.79 4.56
C LYS A 242 24.14 6.20 4.23
N ALA A 243 24.38 7.15 5.12
CA ALA A 243 23.99 8.53 4.92
C ALA A 243 24.74 9.21 3.76
N ALA A 244 26.05 9.00 3.67
CA ALA A 244 26.87 9.49 2.57
C ALA A 244 26.37 8.95 1.22
N LYS A 245 26.15 7.63 1.15
CA LYS A 245 25.63 6.96 -0.03
C LYS A 245 24.25 7.48 -0.43
N ALA A 246 23.35 7.68 0.53
CA ALA A 246 22.02 8.23 0.28
C ALA A 246 22.07 9.58 -0.43
N LEU A 247 22.98 10.46 0.00
CA LEU A 247 23.14 11.77 -0.60
C LEU A 247 23.74 11.68 -2.02
N VAL A 248 24.76 10.84 -2.23
CA VAL A 248 25.37 10.66 -3.55
C VAL A 248 24.38 10.05 -4.54
N GLN A 249 23.62 9.04 -4.13
CA GLN A 249 22.60 8.39 -4.98
C GLN A 249 21.43 9.29 -5.37
N MET A 250 21.24 10.43 -4.70
CA MET A 250 20.22 11.39 -5.09
C MET A 250 20.47 11.97 -6.49
N GLN A 251 21.73 12.09 -6.90
CA GLN A 251 22.12 12.68 -8.17
C GLN A 251 22.73 11.67 -9.16
N TYR A 252 23.15 10.50 -8.66
CA TYR A 252 23.93 9.52 -9.43
C TYR A 252 23.45 8.09 -9.12
N ASP A 253 23.00 7.37 -10.13
CA ASP A 253 22.39 6.03 -9.97
C ASP A 253 23.41 4.89 -9.79
N ASP A 254 24.67 5.11 -10.12
CA ASP A 254 25.75 4.11 -10.26
C ASP A 254 26.68 4.00 -9.04
N VAL A 255 26.18 4.31 -7.85
CA VAL A 255 27.00 4.28 -6.62
C VAL A 255 27.17 2.89 -6.09
N SER A 256 28.42 2.47 -5.95
CA SER A 256 28.84 1.18 -5.38
C SER A 256 28.41 1.00 -3.92
N ASN A 257 28.55 -0.25 -3.42
CA ASN A 257 28.47 -0.56 -1.98
C ASN A 257 29.83 -0.57 -1.29
N ASP A 258 30.90 -0.36 -2.03
CA ASP A 258 32.26 -0.31 -1.47
C ASP A 258 32.46 0.98 -0.67
N ALA A 259 33.06 0.86 0.51
CA ALA A 259 33.23 1.98 1.43
C ALA A 259 34.20 3.03 0.88
N ASP A 260 35.32 2.60 0.28
CA ASP A 260 36.33 3.50 -0.26
C ASP A 260 35.79 4.27 -1.46
N GLU A 261 34.96 3.62 -2.31
CA GLU A 261 34.29 4.26 -3.44
C GLU A 261 33.22 5.25 -2.97
N ILE A 262 32.38 4.92 -1.98
CA ILE A 262 31.39 5.84 -1.42
C ILE A 262 32.05 7.13 -0.90
N ILE A 263 33.17 6.97 -0.19
CA ILE A 263 33.91 8.12 0.35
C ILE A 263 34.53 8.97 -0.75
N ALA A 264 35.11 8.34 -1.79
CA ALA A 264 35.67 9.04 -2.93
C ALA A 264 34.59 9.86 -3.68
N GLU A 265 33.44 9.23 -3.99
CA GLU A 265 32.31 9.86 -4.65
C GLU A 265 31.71 11.02 -3.84
N PHE A 266 31.55 10.82 -2.50
CA PHE A 266 31.10 11.88 -1.62
C PHE A 266 32.07 13.07 -1.59
N ARG A 267 33.39 12.78 -1.52
CA ARG A 267 34.42 13.82 -1.53
C ARG A 267 34.39 14.62 -2.82
N GLU A 268 34.47 13.97 -3.96
CA GLU A 268 34.53 14.61 -5.27
C GLU A 268 33.27 15.43 -5.57
N ARG A 269 32.10 14.89 -5.31
CA ARG A 269 30.83 15.44 -5.77
C ARG A 269 30.14 16.38 -4.78
N PHE A 270 30.43 16.27 -3.49
CA PHE A 270 29.75 17.08 -2.46
C PHE A 270 30.71 17.93 -1.62
N PHE A 271 31.84 17.39 -1.24
CA PHE A 271 32.80 18.11 -0.41
C PHE A 271 33.67 19.10 -1.23
N ASP A 272 34.37 18.65 -2.25
CA ASP A 272 35.27 19.48 -3.08
C ASP A 272 34.50 20.52 -3.88
N THR A 273 33.24 20.25 -4.21
CA THR A 273 32.36 21.22 -4.89
C THR A 273 31.75 22.24 -3.94
N GLY A 274 31.93 22.11 -2.63
CA GLY A 274 31.35 23.01 -1.64
C GLY A 274 29.83 22.86 -1.48
N VAL A 275 29.20 21.85 -2.08
CA VAL A 275 27.76 21.57 -1.95
C VAL A 275 27.43 21.13 -0.53
N PHE A 276 28.29 20.27 0.06
CA PHE A 276 28.17 19.84 1.45
C PHE A 276 29.00 20.75 2.37
N HIS A 277 28.44 21.93 2.61
CA HIS A 277 29.08 22.95 3.45
C HIS A 277 28.06 23.56 4.44
N ASP A 278 28.40 23.55 5.71
CA ASP A 278 27.59 24.21 6.73
C ASP A 278 27.99 25.69 6.87
N PRO A 279 27.05 26.64 6.86
CA PRO A 279 27.37 28.07 6.91
C PRO A 279 28.03 28.52 8.22
N PHE A 280 27.91 27.75 9.32
CA PHE A 280 28.42 28.11 10.64
C PHE A 280 29.72 27.38 10.99
N VAL A 281 29.81 26.09 10.65
CA VAL A 281 30.94 25.22 11.03
C VAL A 281 31.78 24.74 9.84
N GLY A 282 31.44 25.21 8.63
CA GLY A 282 32.18 24.88 7.42
C GLY A 282 32.19 23.40 7.08
N PRO A 283 33.36 22.78 6.84
CA PRO A 283 33.48 21.38 6.44
C PRO A 283 33.45 20.39 7.61
N LYS A 284 33.18 20.82 8.83
CA LYS A 284 33.35 20.00 10.07
C LYS A 284 32.58 18.68 9.98
N PHE A 285 31.35 18.70 9.51
CA PHE A 285 30.53 17.49 9.44
C PHE A 285 31.06 16.49 8.40
N ALA A 286 31.59 16.93 7.27
CA ALA A 286 32.24 16.05 6.31
C ALA A 286 33.53 15.44 6.90
N ASN A 287 34.26 16.21 7.70
CA ASN A 287 35.48 15.72 8.36
C ASN A 287 35.19 14.59 9.35
N PHE A 288 34.01 14.55 9.97
CA PHE A 288 33.59 13.41 10.81
C PHE A 288 33.50 12.12 9.99
N LEU A 289 32.90 12.18 8.78
CA LEU A 289 32.85 11.03 7.88
C LEU A 289 34.26 10.56 7.51
N PHE A 290 35.14 11.47 7.12
CA PHE A 290 36.49 11.13 6.69
C PHE A 290 37.32 10.56 7.84
N ALA A 291 37.26 11.16 9.05
CA ALA A 291 37.91 10.64 10.24
C ALA A 291 37.36 9.28 10.66
N ALA A 292 36.02 9.08 10.53
CA ALA A 292 35.40 7.80 10.78
C ALA A 292 35.86 6.70 9.83
N HIS A 293 36.10 7.05 8.55
CA HIS A 293 36.61 6.13 7.56
C HIS A 293 38.08 5.77 7.77
N GLU A 294 38.91 6.75 8.07
CA GLU A 294 40.34 6.53 8.40
C GLU A 294 40.50 5.69 9.65
N GLY A 295 39.71 5.97 10.70
CA GLY A 295 39.73 5.22 11.98
C GLY A 295 38.82 3.97 12.02
N ARG A 296 38.38 3.43 10.87
CA ARG A 296 37.43 2.29 10.82
C ARG A 296 37.97 0.98 11.40
N ALA A 297 39.32 0.81 11.48
CA ALA A 297 39.99 -0.34 12.02
C ALA A 297 40.46 -0.15 13.49
N GLU A 298 40.16 0.98 14.10
CA GLU A 298 40.53 1.27 15.48
C GLU A 298 39.70 0.43 16.47
N ARG A 299 40.26 0.25 17.68
CA ARG A 299 39.51 -0.37 18.77
C ARG A 299 38.71 0.71 19.52
N PHE A 300 37.48 0.41 19.81
CA PHE A 300 36.59 1.28 20.56
C PHE A 300 36.51 0.86 22.03
N ASP A 301 36.64 1.83 22.91
CA ASP A 301 36.13 1.81 24.27
C ASP A 301 34.76 2.53 24.34
N ALA A 302 34.19 2.60 25.54
CA ALA A 302 32.84 3.21 25.69
C ALA A 302 32.82 4.69 25.29
N ASP A 303 33.88 5.42 25.63
CA ASP A 303 33.94 6.87 25.37
C ASP A 303 34.13 7.16 23.87
N THR A 304 35.02 6.45 23.21
CA THR A 304 35.26 6.60 21.76
C THR A 304 34.09 6.13 20.93
N ALA A 305 33.40 5.06 21.34
CA ALA A 305 32.17 4.62 20.69
C ALA A 305 31.03 5.64 20.85
N HIS A 306 30.85 6.21 22.05
CA HIS A 306 29.87 7.26 22.30
C HIS A 306 30.13 8.48 21.42
N HIS A 307 31.38 8.94 21.31
CA HIS A 307 31.75 10.05 20.43
C HIS A 307 31.44 9.73 18.96
N ARG A 308 31.78 8.53 18.47
CA ARG A 308 31.49 8.11 17.09
C ARG A 308 29.99 8.12 16.78
N ILE A 309 29.13 7.69 17.72
CA ILE A 309 27.68 7.75 17.60
C ILE A 309 27.21 9.21 17.51
N ALA A 310 27.69 10.10 18.38
CA ALA A 310 27.33 11.52 18.37
C ALA A 310 27.74 12.20 17.06
N GLU A 311 28.93 11.92 16.55
CA GLU A 311 29.41 12.44 15.25
C GLU A 311 28.57 11.93 14.08
N ALA A 312 28.14 10.65 14.11
CA ALA A 312 27.25 10.08 13.10
C ALA A 312 25.87 10.76 13.08
N GLN A 313 25.29 11.07 14.25
CA GLN A 313 24.05 11.83 14.36
C GLN A 313 24.17 13.20 13.69
N LEU A 314 25.21 13.94 14.03
CA LEU A 314 25.48 15.27 13.46
C LEU A 314 25.71 15.24 11.94
N PHE A 315 26.40 14.20 11.47
CA PHE A 315 26.60 14.01 10.02
C PHE A 315 25.27 13.73 9.31
N ILE A 316 24.41 12.87 9.87
CA ILE A 316 23.08 12.55 9.33
C ILE A 316 22.22 13.82 9.24
N GLU A 317 22.21 14.65 10.28
CA GLU A 317 21.51 15.94 10.27
C GLU A 317 22.05 16.87 9.15
N ALA A 318 23.36 16.92 8.97
CA ALA A 318 23.98 17.70 7.90
C ALA A 318 23.60 17.17 6.50
N VAL A 319 23.49 15.86 6.34
CA VAL A 319 23.01 15.21 5.11
C VAL A 319 21.58 15.63 4.80
N HIS A 320 20.68 15.60 5.79
CA HIS A 320 19.30 16.07 5.63
C HIS A 320 19.24 17.56 5.22
N ASN A 321 20.04 18.39 5.86
CA ASN A 321 20.10 19.81 5.53
C ASN A 321 20.61 20.06 4.10
N CYS A 322 21.63 19.32 3.67
CA CYS A 322 22.15 19.37 2.30
C CYS A 322 21.08 18.94 1.28
N TYR A 323 20.41 17.81 1.53
CA TYR A 323 19.31 17.32 0.71
C TYR A 323 18.19 18.35 0.54
N ASN A 324 17.74 18.96 1.62
CA ASN A 324 16.67 19.96 1.58
C ASN A 324 17.07 21.20 0.77
N LYS A 325 18.33 21.65 0.89
CA LYS A 325 18.86 22.76 0.09
C LYS A 325 18.85 22.42 -1.40
N LEU A 326 19.28 21.20 -1.76
CA LEU A 326 19.33 20.76 -3.16
C LEU A 326 17.93 20.66 -3.79
N ARG A 327 16.94 20.19 -3.03
CA ARG A 327 15.53 20.13 -3.50
C ARG A 327 14.87 21.49 -3.63
N SER A 328 15.29 22.46 -2.83
CA SER A 328 14.72 23.81 -2.85
C SER A 328 15.36 24.70 -3.93
N ALA A 329 16.42 24.26 -4.59
CA ALA A 329 17.11 25.01 -5.65
C ALA A 329 16.23 25.08 -6.91
N PRO A 330 16.11 26.27 -7.57
CA PRO A 330 15.35 26.42 -8.81
C PRO A 330 15.98 25.56 -9.91
N GLY A 331 15.24 24.54 -10.38
CA GLY A 331 15.70 23.62 -11.43
C GLY A 331 15.94 22.17 -10.97
N ALA A 332 15.68 21.82 -9.70
CA ALA A 332 15.73 20.43 -9.25
C ALA A 332 14.61 19.63 -9.96
N LYS A 333 14.97 18.56 -10.64
CA LYS A 333 14.00 17.60 -11.21
C LYS A 333 13.28 16.91 -10.05
N SER A 334 11.96 17.04 -10.01
CA SER A 334 11.05 16.33 -9.09
C SER A 334 10.98 14.85 -9.41
#